data_ce6c2021ff675771bcf054e6529cdec4
#
_entry.id   ce6c2021ff675771bcf054e6529cdec4
#
_cell.length_a   1.000
_cell.length_b   1.000
_cell.length_c   1.000
_cell.angle_alpha   90.00
_cell.angle_beta   90.00
_cell.angle_gamma   90.00
#
_symmetry.space_group_name_H-M   'P 1'
#
loop_
_entity.id
_entity.type
_entity.pdbx_description
1 polymer ?
#
loop_
_entity_poly.entity_id
_entity_poly.type
_entity_poly.pdbx_seq_one_letter_code
_entity_poly.pdbx_strand_id
1 'polypeptide(L)'
;MLRPKVDIKEFEKYGFKKCKGEYGKNDCYYLCIARGIKMLFLSPVFFDIINWEADDPRIHKKANCRYRDSRTYIDILYELIKADMLESDLL
;
A
#
# COMPACT_ATOMS: atom_id res chain seq x y z
N MET A 1 -8.03 -1.45 13.31
CA MET A 1 -6.92 -1.50 12.35
C MET A 1 -7.32 -2.33 11.14
N LEU A 2 -6.92 -1.91 9.97
CA LEU A 2 -7.18 -2.68 8.75
C LEU A 2 -6.05 -3.68 8.52
N ARG A 3 -6.39 -4.78 7.87
CA ARG A 3 -5.42 -5.79 7.46
C ARG A 3 -5.87 -6.47 6.18
N PRO A 4 -4.93 -7.07 5.43
CA PRO A 4 -5.31 -7.82 4.23
C PRO A 4 -6.19 -9.02 4.59
N LYS A 5 -7.21 -9.22 3.76
CA LYS A 5 -8.13 -10.34 3.88
C LYS A 5 -7.76 -11.48 2.93
N VAL A 6 -6.91 -11.16 1.94
CA VAL A 6 -6.49 -12.10 0.89
C VAL A 6 -4.97 -12.20 0.90
N ASP A 7 -4.42 -13.10 0.10
CA ASP A 7 -2.97 -13.21 -0.08
C ASP A 7 -2.44 -11.86 -0.56
N ILE A 8 -1.40 -11.35 0.09
CA ILE A 8 -0.87 -10.03 -0.21
C ILE A 8 -0.38 -9.89 -1.65
N LYS A 9 -0.01 -10.97 -2.30
CA LYS A 9 0.35 -10.94 -3.72
C LYS A 9 -0.79 -10.44 -4.60
N GLU A 10 -2.02 -10.59 -4.16
CA GLU A 10 -3.18 -10.11 -4.92
C GLU A 10 -3.17 -8.59 -5.05
N PHE A 11 -2.50 -7.90 -4.14
CA PHE A 11 -2.41 -6.45 -4.19
C PHE A 11 -1.58 -5.96 -5.36
N GLU A 12 -0.74 -6.81 -5.95
CA GLU A 12 0.02 -6.45 -7.14
C GLU A 12 -0.89 -6.10 -8.31
N LYS A 13 -2.06 -6.69 -8.36
CA LYS A 13 -3.05 -6.41 -9.40
C LYS A 13 -3.60 -4.99 -9.29
N TYR A 14 -3.44 -4.39 -8.12
CA TYR A 14 -3.93 -3.04 -7.86
C TYR A 14 -2.81 -2.00 -7.90
N GLY A 15 -1.64 -2.41 -8.35
CA GLY A 15 -0.52 -1.50 -8.53
C GLY A 15 0.50 -1.48 -7.41
N PHE A 16 0.29 -2.28 -6.37
CA PHE A 16 1.26 -2.35 -5.27
C PHE A 16 2.51 -3.09 -5.72
N LYS A 17 3.62 -2.72 -5.14
CA LYS A 17 4.92 -3.33 -5.43
C LYS A 17 5.58 -3.78 -4.13
N LYS A 18 6.27 -4.89 -4.20
CA LYS A 18 6.98 -5.40 -3.03
C LYS A 18 8.05 -4.42 -2.57
N CYS A 19 8.14 -4.21 -1.27
CA CYS A 19 9.11 -3.30 -0.70
C CYS A 19 10.54 -3.77 -0.95
N LYS A 20 11.46 -2.82 -0.82
CA LYS A 20 12.88 -3.06 -0.99
C LYS A 20 13.49 -3.58 0.30
N GLY A 21 14.53 -4.41 0.18
CA GLY A 21 15.35 -4.83 1.31
C GLY A 21 14.60 -5.70 2.32
N GLU A 22 14.87 -5.47 3.59
CA GLU A 22 14.30 -6.27 4.68
C GLU A 22 12.76 -6.24 4.68
N TYR A 23 12.18 -5.12 4.32
CA TYR A 23 10.72 -4.99 4.28
C TYR A 23 10.11 -5.91 3.23
N GLY A 24 10.80 -6.09 2.10
CA GLY A 24 10.36 -7.03 1.09
C GLY A 24 10.48 -8.48 1.55
N LYS A 25 11.52 -8.78 2.32
CA LYS A 25 11.70 -10.11 2.89
C LYS A 25 10.59 -10.46 3.86
N ASN A 26 9.99 -9.46 4.48
CA ASN A 26 8.87 -9.65 5.40
C ASN A 26 7.53 -9.51 4.68
N ASP A 27 7.53 -9.62 3.36
CA ASP A 27 6.33 -9.58 2.54
C ASP A 27 5.55 -8.26 2.66
N CYS A 28 6.27 -7.15 2.78
CA CYS A 28 5.64 -5.83 2.78
C CYS A 28 5.49 -5.31 1.37
N TYR A 29 4.39 -4.61 1.12
CA TYR A 29 4.08 -4.01 -0.17
C TYR A 29 3.74 -2.54 0.01
N TYR A 30 3.92 -1.76 -1.04
CA TYR A 30 3.64 -0.33 -0.97
C TYR A 30 3.09 0.20 -2.28
N LEU A 31 2.40 1.33 -2.17
CA LEU A 31 1.96 2.12 -3.32
C LEU A 31 1.95 3.58 -2.92
N CYS A 32 2.79 4.37 -3.55
CA CYS A 32 2.88 5.80 -3.27
C CYS A 32 1.78 6.56 -3.98
N ILE A 33 1.36 7.65 -3.36
CA ILE A 33 0.41 8.58 -3.97
C ILE A 33 1.20 9.78 -4.46
N ALA A 34 1.07 10.09 -5.73
CA ALA A 34 1.85 11.15 -6.34
C ALA A 34 1.52 12.53 -5.78
N ARG A 35 0.31 12.70 -5.29
CA ARG A 35 -0.07 13.94 -4.64
C ARG A 35 0.07 13.80 -3.14
N GLY A 36 0.86 14.68 -2.57
CA GLY A 36 1.17 14.61 -1.17
C GLY A 36 2.27 13.59 -0.90
N ILE A 37 2.45 13.27 0.35
CA ILE A 37 3.54 12.42 0.82
C ILE A 37 3.01 11.11 1.42
N LYS A 38 1.83 10.70 0.99
CA LYS A 38 1.19 9.51 1.53
C LYS A 38 1.58 8.26 0.76
N MET A 39 1.64 7.17 1.48
CA MET A 39 1.93 5.86 0.94
C MET A 39 1.01 4.85 1.59
N LEU A 40 0.43 3.97 0.77
CA LEU A 40 -0.30 2.83 1.30
C LEU A 40 0.72 1.72 1.52
N PHE A 41 0.73 1.18 2.72
CA PHE A 41 1.76 0.23 3.14
C PHE A 41 1.11 -0.95 3.84
N LEU A 42 1.50 -2.15 3.48
CA LEU A 42 0.87 -3.33 4.04
C LEU A 42 1.85 -4.49 4.22
N SER A 43 1.50 -5.36 5.14
CA SER A 43 2.15 -6.64 5.36
C SER A 43 1.04 -7.69 5.45
N PRO A 44 1.36 -8.98 5.63
CA PRO A 44 0.31 -9.98 5.82
C PRO A 44 -0.63 -9.73 6.99
N VAL A 45 -0.21 -8.89 7.95
CA VAL A 45 -0.94 -8.70 9.19
C VAL A 45 -1.50 -7.30 9.38
N PHE A 46 -1.14 -6.33 8.53
CA PHE A 46 -1.68 -4.98 8.68
C PHE A 46 -1.72 -4.23 7.34
N PHE A 47 -2.55 -3.20 7.31
CA PHE A 47 -2.61 -2.23 6.22
C PHE A 47 -2.68 -0.84 6.83
N ASP A 48 -1.85 0.08 6.34
CA ASP A 48 -1.80 1.42 6.88
C ASP A 48 -1.53 2.45 5.80
N ILE A 49 -1.83 3.70 6.13
CA ILE A 49 -1.56 4.84 5.26
C ILE A 49 -0.58 5.71 6.02
N ILE A 50 0.63 5.81 5.50
CA ILE A 50 1.73 6.47 6.20
C ILE A 50 2.40 7.50 5.30
N ASN A 51 3.26 8.31 5.87
CA ASN A 51 4.05 9.26 5.12
C ASN A 51 5.33 8.60 4.59
N TRP A 52 5.86 9.12 3.50
CA TRP A 52 7.11 8.64 2.94
C TRP A 52 7.94 9.81 2.43
N GLU A 53 9.25 9.57 2.31
CA GLU A 53 10.19 10.54 1.77
C GLU A 53 11.01 9.88 0.67
N ALA A 54 11.70 10.70 -0.13
CA ALA A 54 12.42 10.20 -1.29
C ALA A 54 13.51 9.19 -0.96
N ASP A 55 14.05 9.26 0.25
CA ASP A 55 15.10 8.35 0.70
C ASP A 55 14.59 7.24 1.61
N ASP A 56 13.29 7.01 1.61
CA ASP A 56 12.67 5.97 2.44
C ASP A 56 13.26 4.59 2.06
N PRO A 57 13.81 3.86 3.04
CA PRO A 57 14.45 2.57 2.73
C PRO A 57 13.49 1.48 2.30
N ARG A 58 12.19 1.69 2.46
CA ARG A 58 11.18 0.70 2.09
C ARG A 58 10.85 0.74 0.61
N ILE A 59 11.15 1.84 -0.07
CA ILE A 59 10.73 2.02 -1.45
C ILE A 59 11.93 1.99 -2.40
N HIS A 60 11.65 1.74 -3.67
CA HIS A 60 12.68 1.72 -4.70
C HIS A 60 13.10 3.15 -5.04
N LYS A 61 14.27 3.28 -5.62
CA LYS A 61 14.79 4.57 -6.02
C LYS A 61 13.78 5.32 -6.89
N LYS A 62 13.11 4.59 -7.76
CA LYS A 62 12.00 5.13 -8.53
C LYS A 62 10.73 4.54 -7.90
N ALA A 63 10.12 5.31 -7.03
CA ALA A 63 8.99 4.85 -6.27
C ALA A 63 7.84 4.37 -7.16
N ASN A 64 7.16 3.32 -6.69
CA ASN A 64 5.97 2.85 -7.36
C ASN A 64 4.82 3.76 -6.98
N CYS A 65 4.50 4.69 -7.85
CA CYS A 65 3.47 5.68 -7.59
C CYS A 65 2.26 5.47 -8.49
N ARG A 66 1.10 5.55 -7.90
CA ARG A 66 -0.15 5.61 -8.63
C ARG A 66 -0.66 7.04 -8.53
N TYR A 67 -0.83 7.69 -9.68
CA TYR A 67 -1.38 9.02 -9.70
C TYR A 67 -2.42 9.11 -10.79
N ARG A 68 -3.45 9.81 -10.45
CA ARG A 68 -4.50 10.20 -11.36
C ARG A 68 -4.84 11.61 -10.96
N ASP A 69 -5.41 12.32 -11.85
CA ASP A 69 -5.63 13.74 -11.70
C ASP A 69 -6.17 14.15 -10.35
N SER A 70 -7.20 13.48 -9.87
CA SER A 70 -7.84 13.81 -8.61
C SER A 70 -7.87 12.65 -7.63
N ARG A 71 -7.24 11.53 -7.95
CA ARG A 71 -7.30 10.37 -7.08
C ARG A 71 -6.48 10.58 -5.82
N THR A 72 -7.07 10.20 -4.71
CA THR A 72 -6.44 10.25 -3.41
C THR A 72 -6.24 8.83 -2.88
N TYR A 73 -5.54 8.73 -1.75
CA TYR A 73 -5.39 7.43 -1.10
C TYR A 73 -6.76 6.87 -0.67
N ILE A 74 -7.73 7.71 -0.42
CA ILE A 74 -9.08 7.28 -0.05
C ILE A 74 -9.75 6.56 -1.21
N ASP A 75 -9.55 7.05 -2.44
CA ASP A 75 -10.10 6.41 -3.62
C ASP A 75 -9.56 5.00 -3.80
N ILE A 76 -8.27 4.84 -3.57
CA ILE A 76 -7.63 3.53 -3.69
C ILE A 76 -8.10 2.61 -2.57
N LEU A 77 -8.19 3.14 -1.36
CA LEU A 77 -8.70 2.38 -0.22
C LEU A 77 -10.11 1.88 -0.50
N TYR A 78 -10.95 2.74 -1.07
CA TYR A 78 -12.31 2.36 -1.43
C TYR A 78 -12.33 1.20 -2.44
N GLU A 79 -11.46 1.25 -3.45
CA GLU A 79 -11.35 0.16 -4.42
C GLU A 79 -11.04 -1.17 -3.74
N LEU A 80 -10.10 -1.14 -2.79
CA LEU A 80 -9.68 -2.35 -2.09
C LEU A 80 -10.79 -2.90 -1.21
N ILE A 81 -11.51 -2.03 -0.53
CA ILE A 81 -12.64 -2.44 0.31
C ILE A 81 -13.75 -3.04 -0.56
N LYS A 82 -14.05 -2.38 -1.67
CA LYS A 82 -15.06 -2.85 -2.60
C LYS A 82 -14.72 -4.21 -3.19
N ALA A 83 -13.43 -4.47 -3.38
CA ALA A 83 -12.94 -5.75 -3.89
C ALA A 83 -12.82 -6.81 -2.80
N ASP A 84 -13.21 -6.48 -1.57
CA ASP A 84 -13.18 -7.40 -0.44
C ASP A 84 -11.77 -7.89 -0.10
N MET A 85 -10.81 -6.99 -0.22
CA MET A 85 -9.39 -7.33 0.03
C MET A 85 -8.90 -6.95 1.41
N LEU A 86 -9.66 -6.12 2.11
CA LEU A 86 -9.30 -5.64 3.45
C LEU A 86 -10.39 -5.98 4.45
N GLU A 87 -9.98 -6.19 5.68
CA GLU A 87 -10.92 -6.35 6.78
C GLU A 87 -10.44 -5.56 7.99
N SER A 88 -11.37 -5.26 8.88
CA SER A 88 -11.05 -4.60 10.14
C SER A 88 -11.04 -5.64 11.24
N ASP A 89 -10.04 -5.56 12.11
CA ASP A 89 -9.98 -6.42 13.29
C ASP A 89 -10.59 -5.74 14.51
N LEU A 90 -11.35 -4.70 14.29
CA LEU A 90 -12.11 -4.06 15.35
C LEU A 90 -13.31 -4.92 15.69
N LEU A 91 -13.48 -5.17 16.93
CA LEU A 91 -14.63 -5.90 17.44
C LEU A 91 -15.34 -5.09 18.50
#